data_bc9a4417bf7f32f7d06f422c972c0977
#
_entry.id   bc9a4417bf7f32f7d06f422c972c0977
#
_cell.length_a   1.000
_cell.length_b   1.000
_cell.length_c   1.000
_cell.angle_alpha   90.00
_cell.angle_beta   90.00
_cell.angle_gamma   90.00
#
_symmetry.space_group_name_H-M   'P 1'
#
loop_
_entity.id
_entity.type
_entity.pdbx_description
1 polymer ?
#
loop_
_entity_poly.entity_id
_entity_poly.type
_entity_poly.pdbx_seq_one_letter_code
_entity_poly.pdbx_strand_id
1 'polypeptide(L)'
;MKRTLAIGDIHGGFRALKQVLERANVTENDKLIFLGDYVDGWSESSEIIQFLIRLSEKQECIFIKGNHDAWTEDWLSFRNASDVWLFNGGQSTVDSYSDYSQEDLEIHLEFFERMKNYHVGEENRLFIHAGYSSMHGPEKEVYFSNYRWDRTLWETAVAMDKKLSKNSELYPKRLLLYKEIFIGHTPTLHLGIKEPINKANVWNLDTGAAFTGALTIMDVDTKEFWQSDPLPALYPNEKGRNNIM
;
A
#
# COMPACT_ATOMS: atom_id res chain seq x y z
N MET A 1 -22.21 2.08 12.25
CA MET A 1 -21.00 1.86 13.05
C MET A 1 -19.82 2.41 12.26
N LYS A 2 -18.80 2.91 12.94
CA LYS A 2 -17.56 3.37 12.31
C LYS A 2 -16.78 2.14 11.84
N ARG A 3 -16.58 1.97 10.53
CA ARG A 3 -15.75 0.89 9.97
C ARG A 3 -14.29 1.35 9.90
N THR A 4 -13.36 0.42 9.95
CA THR A 4 -11.97 0.64 9.54
C THR A 4 -11.72 -0.12 8.24
N LEU A 5 -11.34 0.61 7.20
CA LEU A 5 -11.13 0.08 5.85
C LEU A 5 -9.65 0.19 5.49
N ALA A 6 -9.02 -0.94 5.13
CA ALA A 6 -7.64 -0.98 4.65
C ALA A 6 -7.62 -0.97 3.11
N ILE A 7 -6.75 -0.16 2.51
CA ILE A 7 -6.63 0.00 1.07
C ILE A 7 -5.23 -0.45 0.65
N GLY A 8 -5.14 -1.33 -0.34
CA GLY A 8 -3.88 -1.81 -0.92
C GLY A 8 -3.19 -0.80 -1.83
N ASP A 9 -2.17 -1.25 -2.53
CA ASP A 9 -1.31 -0.47 -3.42
C ASP A 9 -2.10 0.11 -4.59
N ILE A 10 -1.92 1.41 -4.91
CA ILE A 10 -2.73 2.16 -5.88
C ILE A 10 -2.00 2.38 -7.20
N HIS A 11 -0.71 2.72 -7.13
CA HIS A 11 0.19 2.87 -8.28
C HIS A 11 -0.30 3.82 -9.39
N GLY A 12 -0.72 5.03 -9.03
CA GLY A 12 -1.19 6.02 -10.01
C GLY A 12 -2.60 5.74 -10.55
N GLY A 13 -3.29 4.71 -10.04
CA GLY A 13 -4.60 4.27 -10.51
C GLY A 13 -5.78 5.04 -9.90
N PHE A 14 -5.93 6.33 -10.16
CA PHE A 14 -6.96 7.16 -9.55
C PHE A 14 -8.39 6.71 -9.87
N ARG A 15 -8.62 6.22 -11.09
CA ARG A 15 -9.94 5.68 -11.50
C ARG A 15 -10.29 4.46 -10.65
N ALA A 16 -9.31 3.60 -10.38
CA ALA A 16 -9.49 2.44 -9.52
C ALA A 16 -9.78 2.85 -8.07
N LEU A 17 -9.06 3.86 -7.55
CA LEU A 17 -9.32 4.39 -6.22
C LEU A 17 -10.75 4.91 -6.08
N LYS A 18 -11.23 5.70 -7.03
CA LYS A 18 -12.63 6.19 -7.03
C LYS A 18 -13.63 5.04 -7.04
N GLN A 19 -13.41 4.01 -7.88
CA GLN A 19 -14.31 2.85 -7.94
C GLN A 19 -14.36 2.06 -6.62
N VAL A 20 -13.23 1.82 -5.95
CA VAL A 20 -13.27 1.02 -4.71
C VAL A 20 -13.93 1.81 -3.57
N LEU A 21 -13.70 3.12 -3.48
CA LEU A 21 -14.38 3.97 -2.49
C LEU A 21 -15.90 3.97 -2.70
N GLU A 22 -16.36 4.04 -3.96
CA GLU A 22 -17.77 3.96 -4.34
C GLU A 22 -18.35 2.58 -4.05
N ARG A 23 -17.70 1.48 -4.49
CA ARG A 23 -18.16 0.10 -4.32
C ARG A 23 -18.26 -0.31 -2.85
N ALA A 24 -17.33 0.16 -2.03
CA ALA A 24 -17.36 -0.03 -0.58
C ALA A 24 -18.35 0.90 0.13
N ASN A 25 -19.00 1.80 -0.61
CA ASN A 25 -19.89 2.82 -0.06
C ASN A 25 -19.26 3.56 1.13
N VAL A 26 -18.03 4.07 0.91
CA VAL A 26 -17.26 4.78 1.95
C VAL A 26 -17.96 6.07 2.34
N THR A 27 -18.01 6.32 3.64
CA THR A 27 -18.64 7.51 4.24
C THR A 27 -17.63 8.26 5.10
N GLU A 28 -17.90 9.51 5.44
CA GLU A 28 -17.06 10.33 6.32
C GLU A 28 -16.91 9.76 7.74
N ASN A 29 -17.77 8.80 8.13
CA ASN A 29 -17.66 8.12 9.41
C ASN A 29 -16.65 6.96 9.40
N ASP A 30 -16.23 6.49 8.24
CA ASP A 30 -15.29 5.39 8.12
C ASP A 30 -13.85 5.90 8.34
N LYS A 31 -13.00 5.06 8.94
CA LYS A 31 -11.57 5.29 9.04
C LYS A 31 -10.87 4.57 7.90
N LEU A 32 -10.05 5.28 7.14
CA LEU A 32 -9.30 4.73 6.03
C LEU A 32 -7.81 4.55 6.40
N ILE A 33 -7.27 3.37 6.11
CA ILE A 33 -5.84 3.06 6.31
C ILE A 33 -5.28 2.62 4.96
N PHE A 34 -4.46 3.47 4.37
CA PHE A 34 -3.79 3.20 3.10
C PHE A 34 -2.44 2.53 3.37
N LEU A 35 -2.15 1.44 2.67
CA LEU A 35 -0.97 0.61 2.92
C LEU A 35 0.29 1.05 2.16
N GLY A 36 0.21 2.13 1.40
CA GLY A 36 1.36 2.68 0.65
C GLY A 36 1.29 2.43 -0.85
N ASP A 37 2.36 2.86 -1.53
CA ASP A 37 2.52 2.79 -2.99
C ASP A 37 1.34 3.45 -3.73
N TYR A 38 1.18 4.76 -3.47
CA TYR A 38 0.14 5.58 -4.11
C TYR A 38 0.47 5.91 -5.56
N VAL A 39 1.75 6.00 -5.87
CA VAL A 39 2.32 6.56 -7.09
C VAL A 39 3.01 5.48 -7.93
N ASP A 40 3.50 5.87 -9.11
CA ASP A 40 4.25 5.05 -10.06
C ASP A 40 3.43 3.96 -10.79
N GLY A 41 3.52 3.96 -12.11
CA GLY A 41 2.85 2.98 -12.97
C GLY A 41 1.81 3.60 -13.88
N TRP A 42 0.63 3.94 -13.37
CA TRP A 42 -0.41 4.62 -14.14
C TRP A 42 -0.25 6.14 -14.06
N SER A 43 -0.92 6.87 -14.95
CA SER A 43 -0.63 8.29 -15.24
C SER A 43 -1.14 9.30 -14.20
N GLU A 44 -1.97 8.90 -13.24
CA GLU A 44 -2.70 9.85 -12.37
C GLU A 44 -2.10 9.93 -10.94
N SER A 45 -0.75 9.88 -10.81
CA SER A 45 -0.07 9.90 -9.49
C SER A 45 -0.30 11.21 -8.73
N SER A 46 -0.10 12.35 -9.36
CA SER A 46 -0.26 13.67 -8.73
C SER A 46 -1.70 13.95 -8.32
N GLU A 47 -2.68 13.51 -9.14
CA GLU A 47 -4.10 13.66 -8.85
C GLU A 47 -4.52 12.82 -7.63
N ILE A 48 -3.93 11.63 -7.46
CA ILE A 48 -4.15 10.81 -6.25
C ILE A 48 -3.67 11.56 -5.02
N ILE A 49 -2.45 12.08 -5.02
CA ILE A 49 -1.91 12.80 -3.85
C ILE A 49 -2.78 14.02 -3.52
N GLN A 50 -3.13 14.82 -4.53
CA GLN A 50 -4.02 15.96 -4.33
C GLN A 50 -5.41 15.56 -3.78
N PHE A 51 -5.94 14.42 -4.25
CA PHE A 51 -7.21 13.88 -3.75
C PHE A 51 -7.10 13.41 -2.29
N LEU A 52 -6.03 12.69 -1.94
CA LEU A 52 -5.82 12.15 -0.59
C LEU A 52 -5.60 13.26 0.45
N ILE A 53 -4.91 14.35 0.07
CA ILE A 53 -4.78 15.54 0.91
C ILE A 53 -6.18 16.07 1.25
N ARG A 54 -7.03 16.32 0.24
CA ARG A 54 -8.39 16.84 0.44
C ARG A 54 -9.30 15.85 1.19
N LEU A 55 -9.12 14.56 0.98
CA LEU A 55 -9.88 13.52 1.67
C LEU A 55 -9.57 13.54 3.17
N SER A 56 -8.30 13.71 3.53
CA SER A 56 -7.85 13.73 4.93
C SER A 56 -8.34 14.95 5.73
N GLU A 57 -8.80 16.01 5.05
CA GLU A 57 -9.43 17.16 5.71
C GLU A 57 -10.85 16.85 6.22
N LYS A 58 -11.53 15.85 5.65
CA LYS A 58 -12.92 15.51 5.89
C LYS A 58 -13.13 14.18 6.59
N GLN A 59 -12.14 13.30 6.52
CA GLN A 59 -12.23 11.92 6.95
C GLN A 59 -10.96 11.48 7.68
N GLU A 60 -11.12 10.62 8.68
CA GLU A 60 -9.95 10.04 9.39
C GLU A 60 -9.18 9.12 8.45
N CYS A 61 -7.99 9.55 8.04
CA CYS A 61 -7.09 8.81 7.18
C CYS A 61 -5.74 8.54 7.86
N ILE A 62 -5.20 7.35 7.63
CA ILE A 62 -3.83 6.99 7.98
C ILE A 62 -3.12 6.58 6.70
N PHE A 63 -2.01 7.22 6.42
CA PHE A 63 -1.18 6.97 5.26
C PHE A 63 0.11 6.27 5.68
N ILE A 64 0.32 5.04 5.21
CA ILE A 64 1.57 4.30 5.36
C ILE A 64 2.44 4.58 4.14
N LYS A 65 3.74 4.77 4.34
CA LYS A 65 4.69 5.03 3.27
C LYS A 65 5.18 3.74 2.63
N GLY A 66 4.95 3.59 1.33
CA GLY A 66 5.54 2.52 0.52
C GLY A 66 6.92 2.89 -0.03
N ASN A 67 7.52 1.98 -0.77
CA ASN A 67 8.83 2.23 -1.37
C ASN A 67 8.77 3.18 -2.57
N HIS A 68 7.69 3.15 -3.35
CA HIS A 68 7.46 4.09 -4.45
C HIS A 68 7.20 5.51 -3.94
N ASP A 69 6.50 5.63 -2.82
CA ASP A 69 6.26 6.91 -2.16
C ASP A 69 7.57 7.53 -1.65
N ALA A 70 8.47 6.71 -1.10
CA ALA A 70 9.78 7.18 -0.65
C ALA A 70 10.66 7.66 -1.81
N TRP A 71 10.65 6.99 -2.96
CA TRP A 71 11.34 7.47 -4.15
C TRP A 71 10.78 8.79 -4.66
N THR A 72 9.45 8.95 -4.64
CA THR A 72 8.79 10.20 -5.04
C THR A 72 9.11 11.33 -4.07
N GLU A 73 9.12 11.07 -2.76
CA GLU A 73 9.55 12.03 -1.73
C GLU A 73 10.98 12.50 -1.96
N ASP A 74 11.92 11.58 -2.20
CA ASP A 74 13.32 11.90 -2.53
C ASP A 74 13.41 12.76 -3.80
N TRP A 75 12.65 12.42 -4.84
CA TRP A 75 12.61 13.22 -6.06
C TRP A 75 12.01 14.61 -5.85
N LEU A 76 10.91 14.74 -5.11
CA LEU A 76 10.32 16.03 -4.78
C LEU A 76 11.29 16.91 -3.97
N SER A 77 12.08 16.29 -3.07
CA SER A 77 13.05 16.99 -2.22
C SER A 77 14.29 17.44 -2.99
N PHE A 78 14.86 16.58 -3.82
CA PHE A 78 16.17 16.77 -4.41
C PHE A 78 16.15 16.99 -5.93
N ARG A 79 15.00 16.84 -6.58
CA ARG A 79 14.84 16.91 -8.05
C ARG A 79 15.75 15.95 -8.81
N ASN A 80 16.16 14.86 -8.17
CA ASN A 80 17.00 13.84 -8.76
C ASN A 80 16.21 12.53 -8.91
N ALA A 81 15.90 12.15 -10.14
CA ALA A 81 15.23 10.90 -10.46
C ALA A 81 16.27 9.83 -10.79
N SER A 82 16.33 8.76 -9.99
CA SER A 82 17.23 7.64 -10.26
C SER A 82 16.71 6.77 -11.41
N ASP A 83 17.62 6.24 -12.24
CA ASP A 83 17.26 5.34 -13.35
C ASP A 83 16.47 4.12 -12.87
N VAL A 84 16.83 3.59 -11.69
CA VAL A 84 16.14 2.45 -11.07
C VAL A 84 14.66 2.80 -10.78
N TRP A 85 14.40 3.97 -10.22
CA TRP A 85 13.03 4.42 -9.96
C TRP A 85 12.25 4.65 -11.24
N LEU A 86 12.83 5.38 -12.20
CA LEU A 86 12.18 5.65 -13.49
C LEU A 86 11.82 4.35 -14.21
N PHE A 87 12.75 3.37 -14.24
CA PHE A 87 12.50 2.04 -14.80
C PHE A 87 11.36 1.30 -14.08
N ASN A 88 11.21 1.48 -12.78
CA ASN A 88 10.16 0.84 -11.96
C ASN A 88 8.81 1.58 -11.97
N GLY A 89 8.59 2.49 -12.91
CA GLY A 89 7.32 3.18 -13.10
C GLY A 89 7.32 4.65 -12.67
N GLY A 90 8.44 5.16 -12.13
CA GLY A 90 8.57 6.54 -11.67
C GLY A 90 8.41 7.58 -12.78
N GLN A 91 8.66 7.21 -14.05
CA GLN A 91 8.48 8.13 -15.16
C GLN A 91 7.03 8.65 -15.25
N SER A 92 6.03 7.78 -15.03
CA SER A 92 4.63 8.19 -15.04
C SER A 92 4.31 9.20 -13.93
N THR A 93 4.98 9.08 -12.79
CA THR A 93 4.85 10.06 -11.70
C THR A 93 5.48 11.39 -12.10
N VAL A 94 6.72 11.39 -12.59
CA VAL A 94 7.38 12.63 -13.07
C VAL A 94 6.52 13.34 -14.11
N ASP A 95 5.98 12.61 -15.07
CA ASP A 95 5.13 13.17 -16.14
C ASP A 95 3.82 13.75 -15.58
N SER A 96 3.22 13.12 -14.56
CA SER A 96 1.98 13.59 -13.92
C SER A 96 2.14 14.94 -13.20
N TYR A 97 3.37 15.32 -12.86
CA TYR A 97 3.68 16.59 -12.19
C TYR A 97 4.08 17.72 -13.15
N SER A 98 4.04 17.50 -14.47
CA SER A 98 4.52 18.47 -15.47
C SER A 98 3.90 19.87 -15.36
N ASP A 99 2.64 19.96 -14.98
CA ASP A 99 1.87 21.20 -14.92
C ASP A 99 1.72 21.76 -13.48
N TYR A 100 2.35 21.14 -12.50
CA TYR A 100 2.25 21.54 -11.10
C TYR A 100 3.20 22.70 -10.78
N SER A 101 2.72 23.68 -10.02
CA SER A 101 3.52 24.79 -9.53
C SER A 101 4.51 24.33 -8.44
N GLN A 102 5.53 25.16 -8.17
CA GLN A 102 6.46 24.88 -7.07
C GLN A 102 5.73 24.80 -5.71
N GLU A 103 4.71 25.62 -5.49
CA GLU A 103 3.89 25.62 -4.28
C GLU A 103 3.11 24.29 -4.13
N ASP A 104 2.51 23.79 -5.22
CA ASP A 104 1.83 22.49 -5.20
C ASP A 104 2.80 21.34 -4.89
N LEU A 105 4.01 21.40 -5.44
CA LEU A 105 5.04 20.39 -5.18
C LEU A 105 5.49 20.38 -3.72
N GLU A 106 5.57 21.55 -3.06
CA GLU A 106 5.89 21.69 -1.64
C GLU A 106 4.77 21.12 -0.76
N ILE A 107 3.50 21.39 -1.10
CA ILE A 107 2.34 20.81 -0.41
C ILE A 107 2.33 19.28 -0.52
N HIS A 108 2.61 18.74 -1.72
CA HIS A 108 2.68 17.31 -1.91
C HIS A 108 3.87 16.68 -1.16
N LEU A 109 5.04 17.34 -1.15
CA LEU A 109 6.20 16.88 -0.37
C LEU A 109 5.86 16.78 1.12
N GLU A 110 5.23 17.82 1.71
CA GLU A 110 4.79 17.78 3.11
C GLU A 110 3.83 16.59 3.38
N PHE A 111 2.98 16.23 2.43
CA PHE A 111 2.11 15.07 2.56
C PHE A 111 2.91 13.78 2.65
N PHE A 112 3.93 13.57 1.78
CA PHE A 112 4.81 12.40 1.83
C PHE A 112 5.62 12.36 3.13
N GLU A 113 6.15 13.47 3.61
CA GLU A 113 6.92 13.55 4.86
C GLU A 113 6.11 13.13 6.09
N ARG A 114 4.80 13.41 6.10
CA ARG A 114 3.88 13.05 7.20
C ARG A 114 3.42 11.60 7.18
N MET A 115 3.70 10.84 6.14
CA MET A 115 3.34 9.41 6.07
C MET A 115 4.06 8.60 7.15
N LYS A 116 3.36 7.61 7.68
CA LYS A 116 3.88 6.73 8.72
C LYS A 116 4.60 5.52 8.13
N ASN A 117 5.61 5.04 8.82
CA ASN A 117 6.24 3.75 8.46
C ASN A 117 5.33 2.56 8.77
N TYR A 118 4.54 2.64 9.84
CA TYR A 118 3.53 1.66 10.23
C TYR A 118 2.50 2.30 11.17
N HIS A 119 1.39 1.61 11.38
CA HIS A 119 0.37 1.99 12.36
C HIS A 119 -0.09 0.75 13.11
N VAL A 120 -0.18 0.85 14.45
CA VAL A 120 -0.85 -0.15 15.28
C VAL A 120 -2.22 0.39 15.63
N GLY A 121 -3.24 -0.23 15.11
CA GLY A 121 -4.64 0.12 15.32
C GLY A 121 -5.27 -0.60 16.49
N GLU A 122 -6.59 -0.51 16.56
CA GLU A 122 -7.39 -1.20 17.57
C GLU A 122 -7.21 -2.71 17.52
N GLU A 123 -7.49 -3.38 18.61
CA GLU A 123 -7.33 -4.83 18.76
C GLU A 123 -5.94 -5.37 18.42
N ASN A 124 -4.90 -4.55 18.57
CA ASN A 124 -3.52 -4.91 18.27
C ASN A 124 -3.34 -5.40 16.81
N ARG A 125 -3.90 -4.67 15.85
CA ARG A 125 -3.71 -4.89 14.41
C ARG A 125 -2.60 -3.99 13.89
N LEU A 126 -1.63 -4.59 13.20
CA LEU A 126 -0.54 -3.86 12.55
C LEU A 126 -0.88 -3.60 11.09
N PHE A 127 -0.64 -2.36 10.65
CA PHE A 127 -0.69 -1.92 9.26
C PHE A 127 0.70 -1.42 8.87
N ILE A 128 1.28 -2.01 7.84
CA ILE A 128 2.64 -1.73 7.39
C ILE A 128 2.73 -2.05 5.90
N HIS A 129 3.54 -1.30 5.13
CA HIS A 129 3.58 -1.53 3.69
C HIS A 129 4.15 -2.91 3.33
N ALA A 130 5.38 -3.20 3.73
CA ALA A 130 6.06 -4.45 3.37
C ALA A 130 6.21 -5.41 4.55
N GLY A 131 6.90 -4.98 5.60
CA GLY A 131 7.11 -5.81 6.77
C GLY A 131 8.17 -5.28 7.73
N TYR A 132 8.71 -6.18 8.52
CA TYR A 132 9.79 -5.92 9.47
C TYR A 132 10.52 -7.22 9.79
N SER A 133 11.81 -7.14 10.12
CA SER A 133 12.65 -8.30 10.43
C SER A 133 12.83 -8.54 11.93
N SER A 134 12.66 -7.50 12.75
CA SER A 134 12.82 -7.57 14.20
C SER A 134 11.86 -8.56 14.86
N MET A 135 12.36 -9.44 15.72
CA MET A 135 11.53 -10.35 16.52
C MET A 135 10.76 -9.65 17.65
N HIS A 136 11.02 -8.36 17.88
CA HIS A 136 10.44 -7.53 18.93
C HIS A 136 9.47 -6.46 18.41
N GLY A 137 9.08 -6.57 17.14
CA GLY A 137 8.15 -5.64 16.49
C GLY A 137 8.81 -4.53 15.69
N PRO A 138 8.03 -3.79 14.89
CA PRO A 138 8.53 -2.72 14.04
C PRO A 138 9.16 -1.58 14.85
N GLU A 139 8.73 -1.29 16.08
CA GLU A 139 9.35 -0.29 16.94
C GLU A 139 10.81 -0.61 17.31
N LYS A 140 11.25 -1.85 17.15
CA LYS A 140 12.62 -2.33 17.37
C LYS A 140 13.33 -2.69 16.07
N GLU A 141 12.79 -2.27 14.92
CA GLU A 141 13.43 -2.46 13.63
C GLU A 141 14.65 -1.53 13.49
N VAL A 142 15.78 -2.11 13.13
CA VAL A 142 17.05 -1.38 12.98
C VAL A 142 17.18 -0.81 11.56
N TYR A 143 16.70 -1.55 10.59
CA TYR A 143 16.76 -1.16 9.18
C TYR A 143 15.41 -0.59 8.75
N PHE A 144 15.24 0.71 8.82
CA PHE A 144 13.97 1.40 8.49
C PHE A 144 13.49 1.16 7.05
N SER A 145 14.41 0.81 6.14
CA SER A 145 14.05 0.37 4.79
C SER A 145 13.17 -0.88 4.79
N ASN A 146 13.25 -1.75 5.81
CA ASN A 146 12.44 -2.96 5.89
C ASN A 146 10.94 -2.66 5.94
N TYR A 147 10.52 -1.55 6.55
CA TYR A 147 9.10 -1.17 6.54
C TYR A 147 8.50 -1.12 5.14
N ARG A 148 9.35 -0.84 4.14
CA ARG A 148 8.97 -0.57 2.75
C ARG A 148 9.47 -1.62 1.74
N TRP A 149 10.42 -2.48 2.15
CA TRP A 149 11.09 -3.43 1.24
C TRP A 149 11.12 -4.86 1.73
N ASP A 150 10.79 -5.15 3.01
CA ASP A 150 10.85 -6.51 3.52
C ASP A 150 9.82 -7.41 2.84
N ARG A 151 10.29 -8.56 2.37
CA ARG A 151 9.42 -9.64 1.87
C ARG A 151 9.41 -10.84 2.78
N THR A 152 10.34 -10.88 3.75
CA THR A 152 10.54 -12.06 4.60
C THR A 152 9.38 -12.29 5.57
N LEU A 153 8.65 -11.24 5.97
CA LEU A 153 7.44 -11.39 6.77
C LEU A 153 6.37 -12.16 5.99
N TRP A 154 6.10 -11.72 4.74
CA TRP A 154 5.11 -12.36 3.88
C TRP A 154 5.54 -13.77 3.47
N GLU A 155 6.78 -13.96 3.02
CA GLU A 155 7.32 -15.27 2.63
C GLU A 155 7.26 -16.27 3.79
N THR A 156 7.59 -15.83 5.01
CA THR A 156 7.44 -16.64 6.22
C THR A 156 5.99 -17.07 6.41
N ALA A 157 5.04 -16.15 6.31
CA ALA A 157 3.61 -16.45 6.48
C ALA A 157 3.10 -17.42 5.40
N VAL A 158 3.56 -17.28 4.15
CA VAL A 158 3.19 -18.17 3.02
C VAL A 158 3.77 -19.56 3.21
N ALA A 159 5.03 -19.67 3.67
CA ALA A 159 5.75 -20.93 3.81
C ALA A 159 5.34 -21.74 5.05
N MET A 160 4.59 -21.14 5.99
CA MET A 160 4.20 -21.81 7.22
C MET A 160 3.30 -23.02 6.99
N ASP A 161 3.60 -24.11 7.69
CA ASP A 161 2.67 -25.23 7.82
C ASP A 161 1.44 -24.79 8.63
N LYS A 162 0.26 -24.92 8.03
CA LYS A 162 -1.04 -24.58 8.65
C LYS A 162 -1.32 -25.36 9.96
N LYS A 163 -0.64 -26.52 10.15
CA LYS A 163 -0.77 -27.37 11.32
C LYS A 163 0.15 -26.94 12.47
N LEU A 164 1.09 -26.02 12.21
CA LEU A 164 2.03 -25.55 13.23
C LEU A 164 1.28 -24.78 14.33
N SER A 165 1.34 -25.32 15.55
CA SER A 165 0.71 -24.68 16.71
C SER A 165 1.40 -23.36 17.06
N LYS A 166 0.62 -22.34 17.41
CA LYS A 166 1.15 -21.06 17.93
C LYS A 166 1.98 -21.23 19.22
N ASN A 167 1.79 -22.33 19.95
CA ASN A 167 2.55 -22.66 21.17
C ASN A 167 3.86 -23.41 20.85
N SER A 168 4.13 -23.74 19.60
CA SER A 168 5.38 -24.40 19.21
C SER A 168 6.56 -23.42 19.29
N GLU A 169 7.71 -23.89 19.74
CA GLU A 169 8.97 -23.14 19.70
C GLU A 169 9.40 -22.76 18.27
N LEU A 170 8.93 -23.52 17.27
CA LEU A 170 9.18 -23.27 15.85
C LEU A 170 8.28 -22.18 15.27
N TYR A 171 7.24 -21.72 16.00
CA TYR A 171 6.36 -20.68 15.48
C TYR A 171 7.09 -19.33 15.40
N PRO A 172 7.05 -18.62 14.26
CA PRO A 172 7.77 -17.36 14.09
C PRO A 172 7.29 -16.30 15.10
N LYS A 173 8.15 -15.91 16.05
CA LYS A 173 7.80 -15.00 17.15
C LYS A 173 7.21 -13.68 16.68
N ARG A 174 7.72 -13.12 15.56
CA ARG A 174 7.22 -11.86 15.01
C ARG A 174 5.74 -11.92 14.56
N LEU A 175 5.23 -13.10 14.19
CA LEU A 175 3.82 -13.30 13.87
C LEU A 175 2.91 -13.40 15.12
N LEU A 176 3.49 -13.57 16.30
CA LEU A 176 2.73 -13.62 17.56
C LEU A 176 2.52 -12.23 18.20
N LEU A 177 3.20 -11.20 17.72
CA LEU A 177 3.18 -9.86 18.32
C LEU A 177 1.84 -9.15 18.10
N TYR A 178 1.16 -9.46 17.00
CA TYR A 178 -0.08 -8.81 16.59
C TYR A 178 -1.20 -9.83 16.36
N LYS A 179 -2.42 -9.40 16.60
CA LYS A 179 -3.61 -10.19 16.28
C LYS A 179 -3.69 -10.46 14.78
N GLU A 180 -3.50 -9.41 13.99
CA GLU A 180 -3.50 -9.43 12.53
C GLU A 180 -2.48 -8.40 12.00
N ILE A 181 -1.93 -8.67 10.84
CA ILE A 181 -0.98 -7.79 10.15
C ILE A 181 -1.52 -7.57 8.73
N PHE A 182 -1.66 -6.32 8.33
CA PHE A 182 -2.11 -5.93 6.98
C PHE A 182 -0.93 -5.35 6.20
N ILE A 183 -0.68 -5.90 5.01
CA ILE A 183 0.44 -5.50 4.14
C ILE A 183 -0.01 -5.28 2.69
N GLY A 184 0.86 -4.59 1.93
CA GLY A 184 0.85 -4.47 0.47
C GLY A 184 2.13 -5.03 -0.16
N HIS A 185 2.75 -4.27 -1.07
CA HIS A 185 4.12 -4.42 -1.61
C HIS A 185 4.38 -5.65 -2.48
N THR A 186 3.86 -6.80 -2.14
CA THR A 186 4.16 -8.05 -2.86
C THR A 186 2.88 -8.57 -3.52
N PRO A 187 2.71 -8.37 -4.84
CA PRO A 187 1.45 -8.70 -5.50
C PRO A 187 1.02 -10.14 -5.32
N THR A 188 -0.23 -10.35 -4.92
CA THR A 188 -0.83 -11.69 -4.83
C THR A 188 -0.84 -12.41 -6.18
N LEU A 189 -0.72 -11.65 -7.28
CA LEU A 189 -0.56 -12.17 -8.64
C LEU A 189 0.63 -13.12 -8.79
N HIS A 190 1.70 -12.95 -8.02
CA HIS A 190 2.86 -13.87 -8.00
C HIS A 190 2.48 -15.28 -7.54
N LEU A 191 1.37 -15.42 -6.83
CA LEU A 191 0.79 -16.70 -6.42
C LEU A 191 -0.36 -17.13 -7.35
N GLY A 192 -0.61 -16.40 -8.45
CA GLY A 192 -1.71 -16.64 -9.36
C GLY A 192 -3.09 -16.27 -8.80
N ILE A 193 -3.14 -15.44 -7.73
CA ILE A 193 -4.38 -15.08 -7.03
C ILE A 193 -4.65 -13.58 -7.25
N LYS A 194 -5.92 -13.25 -7.58
CA LYS A 194 -6.38 -11.89 -7.88
C LYS A 194 -7.13 -11.23 -6.73
N GLU A 195 -7.25 -11.91 -5.62
CA GLU A 195 -7.97 -11.47 -4.42
C GLU A 195 -7.00 -11.26 -3.26
N PRO A 196 -7.40 -10.52 -2.22
CA PRO A 196 -6.61 -10.42 -1.00
C PRO A 196 -6.46 -11.78 -0.34
N ILE A 197 -5.29 -12.06 0.23
CA ILE A 197 -4.95 -13.37 0.77
C ILE A 197 -4.59 -13.26 2.24
N ASN A 198 -5.09 -14.20 3.03
CA ASN A 198 -4.60 -14.44 4.39
C ASN A 198 -3.64 -15.62 4.44
N LYS A 199 -2.49 -15.44 5.08
CA LYS A 199 -1.56 -16.50 5.47
C LYS A 199 -1.12 -16.30 6.91
N ALA A 200 -1.26 -17.33 7.73
CA ALA A 200 -1.13 -17.22 9.19
C ALA A 200 -2.06 -16.12 9.74
N ASN A 201 -1.51 -15.00 10.20
CA ASN A 201 -2.26 -13.82 10.59
C ASN A 201 -1.92 -12.59 9.75
N VAL A 202 -1.31 -12.77 8.57
CA VAL A 202 -0.94 -11.70 7.63
C VAL A 202 -1.96 -11.65 6.50
N TRP A 203 -2.59 -10.50 6.32
CA TRP A 203 -3.44 -10.14 5.20
C TRP A 203 -2.64 -9.34 4.18
N ASN A 204 -2.55 -9.84 2.96
CA ASN A 204 -1.94 -9.12 1.85
C ASN A 204 -3.04 -8.56 0.94
N LEU A 205 -3.07 -7.24 0.79
CA LEU A 205 -4.07 -6.49 0.02
C LEU A 205 -3.53 -5.97 -1.32
N ASP A 206 -2.25 -6.17 -1.63
CA ASP A 206 -1.72 -5.85 -2.95
C ASP A 206 -2.18 -6.89 -3.97
N THR A 207 -3.27 -6.60 -4.64
CA THR A 207 -3.88 -7.48 -5.66
C THR A 207 -3.43 -7.14 -7.07
N GLY A 208 -2.28 -6.48 -7.19
CA GLY A 208 -1.57 -6.24 -8.44
C GLY A 208 -2.07 -5.06 -9.26
N ALA A 209 -2.55 -4.01 -8.60
CA ALA A 209 -3.00 -2.79 -9.29
C ALA A 209 -1.91 -2.11 -10.14
N ALA A 210 -0.64 -2.27 -9.77
CA ALA A 210 0.49 -1.82 -10.60
C ALA A 210 0.56 -2.47 -11.99
N PHE A 211 -0.07 -3.64 -12.16
CA PHE A 211 0.07 -4.55 -13.29
C PHE A 211 -1.28 -4.84 -13.95
N THR A 212 -1.67 -6.11 -13.97
CA THR A 212 -2.92 -6.58 -14.60
C THR A 212 -4.05 -6.84 -13.60
N GLY A 213 -3.81 -6.57 -12.33
CA GLY A 213 -4.77 -6.79 -11.26
C GLY A 213 -5.70 -5.60 -11.03
N ALA A 214 -6.30 -5.57 -9.86
CA ALA A 214 -7.25 -4.58 -9.41
C ALA A 214 -6.78 -3.96 -8.08
N LEU A 215 -7.27 -2.78 -7.74
CA LEU A 215 -7.13 -2.21 -6.41
C LEU A 215 -8.12 -2.85 -5.45
N THR A 216 -7.69 -3.14 -4.23
CA THR A 216 -8.54 -3.73 -3.17
C THR A 216 -8.71 -2.77 -2.00
N ILE A 217 -9.94 -2.68 -1.49
CA ILE A 217 -10.30 -2.12 -0.20
C ILE A 217 -10.99 -3.21 0.64
N MET A 218 -10.65 -3.32 1.93
CA MET A 218 -11.17 -4.35 2.84
C MET A 218 -11.61 -3.77 4.17
N ASP A 219 -12.78 -4.17 4.65
CA ASP A 219 -13.19 -3.95 6.03
C ASP A 219 -12.36 -4.85 6.95
N VAL A 220 -11.60 -4.25 7.88
CA VAL A 220 -10.66 -4.99 8.74
C VAL A 220 -11.33 -5.86 9.80
N ASP A 221 -12.62 -5.64 10.08
CA ASP A 221 -13.37 -6.43 11.05
C ASP A 221 -14.07 -7.62 10.38
N THR A 222 -14.84 -7.36 9.33
CA THR A 222 -15.64 -8.38 8.65
C THR A 222 -14.84 -9.18 7.63
N LYS A 223 -13.73 -8.63 7.11
CA LYS A 223 -12.93 -9.13 5.97
C LYS A 223 -13.71 -9.10 4.64
N GLU A 224 -14.86 -8.44 4.61
CA GLU A 224 -15.51 -8.11 3.35
C GLU A 224 -14.59 -7.18 2.56
N PHE A 225 -14.44 -7.43 1.25
CA PHE A 225 -13.59 -6.61 0.41
C PHE A 225 -14.28 -6.27 -0.91
N TRP A 226 -13.86 -5.18 -1.47
CA TRP A 226 -14.29 -4.69 -2.78
C TRP A 226 -13.05 -4.43 -3.63
N GLN A 227 -13.18 -4.68 -4.91
CA GLN A 227 -12.11 -4.45 -5.88
C GLN A 227 -12.59 -3.52 -6.99
N SER A 228 -11.66 -2.77 -7.57
CA SER A 228 -11.89 -2.04 -8.81
C SER A 228 -12.04 -3.02 -9.99
N ASP A 229 -12.36 -2.51 -11.16
CA ASP A 229 -12.06 -3.22 -12.39
C ASP A 229 -10.54 -3.36 -12.54
N PRO A 230 -10.05 -4.37 -13.28
CA PRO A 230 -8.62 -4.49 -13.57
C PRO A 230 -8.07 -3.22 -14.20
N LEU A 231 -6.89 -2.78 -13.73
CA LEU A 231 -6.32 -1.49 -14.14
C LEU A 231 -6.17 -1.32 -15.66
N PRO A 232 -5.77 -2.36 -16.45
CA PRO A 232 -5.75 -2.25 -17.91
C PRO A 232 -7.11 -1.95 -18.56
N ALA A 233 -8.21 -2.30 -17.92
CA ALA A 233 -9.55 -1.95 -18.42
C ALA A 233 -9.89 -0.47 -18.15
N LEU A 234 -9.35 0.11 -17.08
CA LEU A 234 -9.52 1.51 -16.72
C LEU A 234 -8.55 2.43 -17.50
N TYR A 235 -7.42 1.90 -17.93
CA TYR A 235 -6.35 2.61 -18.64
C TYR A 235 -5.95 1.86 -19.92
N PRO A 236 -6.85 1.77 -20.93
CA PRO A 236 -6.64 0.92 -22.11
C PRO A 236 -5.47 1.33 -23.00
N ASN A 237 -5.00 2.57 -22.89
CA ASN A 237 -3.87 3.10 -23.65
C ASN A 237 -2.55 3.15 -22.88
N GLU A 238 -2.53 2.63 -21.65
CA GLU A 238 -1.38 2.63 -20.77
C GLU A 238 -0.97 1.21 -20.43
N LYS A 239 0.24 1.05 -19.96
CA LYS A 239 0.78 -0.28 -19.63
C LYS A 239 0.98 -0.50 -18.13
N GLY A 240 0.88 0.56 -17.32
CA GLY A 240 1.27 0.50 -15.93
C GLY A 240 2.73 0.02 -15.81
N ARG A 241 3.00 -0.88 -14.86
CA ARG A 241 4.33 -1.46 -14.67
C ARG A 241 4.54 -2.78 -15.45
N ASN A 242 3.67 -3.13 -16.40
CA ASN A 242 3.74 -4.41 -17.13
C ASN A 242 4.97 -4.53 -18.08
N ASN A 243 5.76 -3.49 -18.29
CA ASN A 243 6.98 -3.57 -19.08
C ASN A 243 8.18 -4.13 -18.28
N ILE A 244 7.99 -4.45 -17.01
CA ILE A 244 9.04 -4.85 -16.06
C ILE A 244 9.03 -6.36 -15.80
N MET A 245 8.07 -7.09 -16.40
CA MET A 245 7.98 -8.56 -16.31
C MET A 245 8.66 -9.24 -17.49
#